data_645181b9664237db31df3ec1c4358b8c
#
_entry.id   645181b9664237db31df3ec1c4358b8c
#
_cell.length_a   1.000
_cell.length_b   1.000
_cell.length_c   1.000
_cell.angle_alpha   90.00
_cell.angle_beta   90.00
_cell.angle_gamma   90.00
#
_symmetry.space_group_name_H-M   'P 1'
#
loop_
_entity.id
_entity.type
_entity.pdbx_description
1 polymer ?
#
loop_
_entity_poly.entity_id
_entity_poly.type
_entity_poly.pdbx_seq_one_letter_code
_entity_poly.pdbx_strand_id
1 'polypeptide(L)' 'MANSYKWLIGKKAMVQFKTQILFEGVIVWASDKYIGLKSKTNTYVIPYDNILIIEIEK' A
#
# COMPACT_ATOMS: atom_id res chain seq x y z
N MET A 1 -3.65 -19.59 7.53
CA MET A 1 -2.72 -19.12 7.63
C MET A 1 -2.69 -17.78 7.48
N ALA A 2 -2.22 -17.21 8.16
CA ALA A 2 -2.20 -15.93 8.11
C ALA A 2 -1.18 -15.44 7.25
N ASN A 3 -1.55 -14.79 6.28
CA ASN A 3 -0.69 -14.19 5.52
C ASN A 3 -0.49 -12.88 6.02
N SER A 4 0.59 -12.56 6.46
CA SER A 4 0.84 -11.31 7.07
C SER A 4 1.48 -10.39 6.08
N TYR A 5 0.90 -9.22 5.91
CA TYR A 5 1.50 -8.19 5.09
C TYR A 5 2.26 -7.19 5.95
N LYS A 6 2.50 -7.52 7.21
CA LYS A 6 3.15 -6.57 8.11
C LYS A 6 4.58 -6.25 7.71
N TRP A 7 5.21 -7.14 6.95
CA TRP A 7 6.56 -6.86 6.48
C TRP A 7 6.62 -5.65 5.55
N LEU A 8 5.47 -5.23 5.02
CA LEU A 8 5.41 -4.05 4.17
C LEU A 8 5.49 -2.75 4.97
N ILE A 9 5.20 -2.79 6.26
CA ILE A 9 5.14 -1.58 7.05
C ILE A 9 6.53 -0.95 7.12
N GLY A 10 6.59 0.34 6.84
CA GLY A 10 7.84 1.08 6.80
C GLY A 10 8.50 1.11 5.44
N LYS A 11 7.97 0.38 4.47
CA LYS A 11 8.57 0.34 3.15
C LYS A 11 8.02 1.47 2.29
N LYS A 12 8.90 2.03 1.47
CA LYS A 12 8.48 3.02 0.51
C LYS A 12 7.96 2.28 -0.70
N ALA A 13 6.79 2.65 -1.15
CA ALA A 13 6.10 1.87 -2.16
C ALA A 13 5.38 2.76 -3.15
N MET A 14 5.19 2.22 -4.34
CA MET A 14 4.32 2.82 -5.33
C MET A 14 3.16 1.86 -5.55
N VAL A 15 1.95 2.37 -5.43
CA VAL A 15 0.74 1.55 -5.54
C VAL A 15 0.00 1.98 -6.80
N GLN A 16 -0.20 1.01 -7.70
CA GLN A 16 -0.96 1.27 -8.91
C GLN A 16 -2.35 0.66 -8.75
N PHE A 17 -3.36 1.49 -8.95
CA PHE A 17 -4.74 1.04 -8.83
C PHE A 17 -5.21 0.45 -10.15
N LYS A 18 -6.26 -0.32 -10.09
CA LYS A 18 -6.87 -0.89 -11.30
C LYS A 18 -7.37 0.20 -12.24
N THR A 19 -7.65 1.39 -11.73
CA THR A 19 -8.07 2.52 -12.54
C THR A 19 -6.87 3.28 -13.12
N GLN A 20 -5.67 2.75 -12.97
CA GLN A 20 -4.44 3.32 -13.51
C GLN A 20 -3.97 4.57 -12.79
N ILE A 21 -4.51 4.84 -11.61
CA ILE A 21 -4.02 5.90 -10.75
C ILE A 21 -2.82 5.36 -9.97
N LEU A 22 -1.79 6.18 -9.79
CA LEU A 22 -0.60 5.82 -9.04
C LEU A 22 -0.51 6.66 -7.78
N PHE A 23 -0.21 5.99 -6.66
CA PHE A 23 0.10 6.69 -5.42
C PHE A 23 1.47 6.22 -4.96
N GLU A 24 2.23 7.14 -4.39
CA GLU A 24 3.55 6.84 -3.87
C GLU A 24 3.64 7.31 -2.43
N GLY A 25 4.24 6.51 -1.57
CA GLY A 25 4.38 6.88 -0.17
C GLY A 25 4.99 5.75 0.63
N VAL A 26 4.84 5.86 1.95
CA VAL A 26 5.35 4.86 2.88
C VAL A 26 4.18 4.08 3.44
N ILE A 27 4.30 2.77 3.45
CA ILE A 27 3.27 1.93 4.02
C ILE A 27 3.40 2.02 5.54
N VAL A 28 2.38 2.54 6.20
CA VAL A 28 2.40 2.74 7.65
C VAL A 28 1.53 1.73 8.36
N TRP A 29 0.73 0.98 7.64
CA TRP A 29 -0.17 0.00 8.23
C TRP A 29 -0.53 -1.03 7.17
N ALA A 30 -0.71 -2.25 7.58
CA ALA A 30 -1.07 -3.31 6.63
C ALA A 30 -1.88 -4.37 7.35
N SER A 31 -2.92 -4.85 6.69
CA SER A 31 -3.71 -5.94 7.20
C SER A 31 -3.98 -6.90 6.04
N ASP A 32 -4.86 -7.86 6.27
CA ASP A 32 -5.22 -8.79 5.21
C ASP A 32 -6.25 -8.22 4.24
N LYS A 33 -6.77 -7.01 4.51
CA LYS A 33 -7.79 -6.42 3.65
C LYS A 33 -7.37 -5.10 3.03
N TYR A 34 -6.58 -4.29 3.74
CA TYR A 34 -6.13 -3.02 3.18
C TYR A 34 -4.78 -2.63 3.71
N ILE A 35 -4.18 -1.65 3.06
CA ILE A 35 -2.95 -1.03 3.53
C ILE A 35 -3.20 0.43 3.80
N GLY A 36 -2.39 1.00 4.66
CA GLY A 36 -2.34 2.43 4.88
C GLY A 36 -1.10 3.00 4.24
N LEU A 37 -1.26 3.94 3.34
CA LEU A 37 -0.15 4.53 2.63
C LEU A 37 -0.09 6.01 2.96
N LYS A 38 1.06 6.46 3.45
CA LYS A 38 1.23 7.85 3.84
C LYS A 38 2.06 8.58 2.81
N SER A 39 1.46 9.59 2.18
CA SER A 39 2.18 10.48 1.30
C SER A 39 2.63 11.69 2.10
N LYS A 40 3.12 12.73 1.42
CA LYS A 40 3.57 13.92 2.11
C LYS A 40 2.46 14.62 2.84
N THR A 41 1.25 14.59 2.31
CA THR A 41 0.16 15.38 2.84
C THR A 41 -0.99 14.55 3.37
N ASN A 42 -1.12 13.30 2.95
CA ASN A 42 -2.30 12.52 3.28
C ASN A 42 -1.94 11.10 3.64
N THR A 43 -2.83 10.46 4.37
CA THR A 43 -2.74 9.02 4.60
C THR A 43 -3.96 8.39 3.97
N TYR A 44 -3.73 7.36 3.16
CA TYR A 44 -4.80 6.69 2.45
C TYR A 44 -4.96 5.29 2.98
N VAL A 45 -6.19 4.85 3.14
CA VAL A 45 -6.49 3.45 3.46
C VAL A 45 -7.00 2.82 2.17
N ILE A 46 -6.25 1.84 1.67
CA ILE A 46 -6.47 1.33 0.33
C ILE A 46 -6.79 -0.15 0.38
N PRO A 47 -8.00 -0.56 -0.02
CA PRO A 47 -8.32 -1.99 -0.07
C PRO A 47 -7.51 -2.69 -1.14
N TYR A 48 -7.08 -3.91 -0.87
CA TYR A 48 -6.31 -4.66 -1.87
C TYR A 48 -7.11 -4.91 -3.14
N ASP A 49 -8.42 -4.98 -3.02
CA ASP A 49 -9.25 -5.23 -4.20
C ASP A 49 -9.10 -4.17 -5.28
N ASN A 50 -8.69 -2.97 -4.91
CA ASN A 50 -8.52 -1.89 -5.86
C ASN A 50 -7.10 -1.77 -6.37
N ILE A 51 -6.19 -2.60 -5.89
CA ILE A 51 -4.78 -2.49 -6.22
C ILE A 51 -4.43 -3.48 -7.31
N LEU A 52 -3.75 -2.99 -8.33
CA LEU A 52 -3.21 -3.84 -9.36
C LEU A 52 -1.80 -4.30 -9.00
N ILE A 53 -0.95 -3.38 -8.61
CA ILE A 53 0.45 -3.67 -8.31
C ILE A 53 0.90 -2.82 -7.14
N ILE A 54 1.66 -3.43 -6.23
CA ILE A 54 2.42 -2.69 -5.22
C ILE A 54 3.88 -2.92 -5.52
N GLU A 55 4.59 -1.85 -5.83
CA GLU A 55 6.00 -1.96 -6.11
C GLU A 55 6.76 -1.40 -4.92
N ILE A 56 7.63 -2.20 -4.33
CA ILE A 56 8.39 -1.82 -3.15
C ILE A 56 9.74 -1.31 -3.60
N GLU A 57 10.08 -0.12 -3.13
CA GLU A 57 11.34 0.47 -3.47
C GLU A 57 12.41 -0.13 -2.58
N LYS A 58 13.51 -0.49 -3.15
CA LYS A 58 14.61 -1.10 -2.38
C LYS A 58 15.51 -0.08 -1.72
#